data_219a2b1635dda1a2754b72d964f68c97
#
_entry.id   219a2b1635dda1a2754b72d964f68c97
#
_cell.length_a   1.000
_cell.length_b   1.000
_cell.length_c   1.000
_cell.angle_alpha   90.00
_cell.angle_beta   90.00
_cell.angle_gamma   90.00
#
_symmetry.space_group_name_H-M   'P 1'
#
loop_
_entity.id
_entity.type
_entity.pdbx_description
1 polymer ?
#
loop_
_entity_poly.entity_id
_entity_poly.type
_entity_poly.pdbx_seq_one_letter_code
_entity_poly.pdbx_strand_id
1 'polypeptide(L)'
;METGLKTSNNRAGKRFAAVGGALAAAVVAYALWWRKNPSACPYALRFFVELPHPFITRARLREILAPRSGERVLEVGPGTGYYALHVAEWLGPSGRLDVLDLQQEMLDHTTRRAAGPGVGNVVASQGDAQALPYPDGAFDAAYLTVVLGEVPNQEQALRQLRRVLKPGGRLVVGEVFPDFHMVPSGKLRARAEAAGFSFERRLGSRLGYFASFRRRRDIARDEPENS
;
A
#
# COMPACT_ATOMS: atom_id res chain seq x y z
N MET A 1 -17.52 9.17 65.23
CA MET A 1 -17.70 7.95 64.43
C MET A 1 -17.67 8.32 62.93
N GLU A 2 -16.57 8.97 62.44
CA GLU A 2 -16.52 9.57 61.08
C GLU A 2 -15.18 9.40 60.32
N THR A 3 -14.37 8.40 60.66
CA THR A 3 -13.04 8.21 60.06
C THR A 3 -12.92 7.02 59.09
N GLY A 4 -14.00 6.26 58.88
CA GLY A 4 -13.96 5.01 58.09
C GLY A 4 -14.22 5.15 56.56
N LEU A 5 -14.90 6.19 56.09
CA LEU A 5 -15.37 6.31 54.71
C LEU A 5 -14.36 6.93 53.71
N LYS A 6 -13.40 7.75 54.21
CA LYS A 6 -12.42 8.43 53.31
C LYS A 6 -11.30 7.53 52.76
N THR A 7 -10.97 6.44 53.42
CA THR A 7 -9.85 5.55 53.00
C THR A 7 -10.24 4.52 51.95
N SER A 8 -11.51 4.12 51.87
CA SER A 8 -12.01 3.16 50.87
C SER A 8 -12.04 3.74 49.47
N ASN A 9 -12.45 5.01 49.31
CA ASN A 9 -12.57 5.67 48.01
C ASN A 9 -11.22 5.92 47.32
N ASN A 10 -10.15 6.13 48.12
CA ASN A 10 -8.79 6.36 47.59
C ASN A 10 -8.12 5.06 47.06
N ARG A 11 -8.48 3.90 47.60
CA ARG A 11 -7.98 2.60 47.14
C ARG A 11 -8.64 2.17 45.82
N ALA A 12 -9.93 2.42 45.66
CA ALA A 12 -10.66 2.17 44.42
C ALA A 12 -10.12 3.05 43.28
N GLY A 13 -9.96 4.36 43.49
CA GLY A 13 -9.38 5.28 42.51
C GLY A 13 -7.96 4.89 42.07
N LYS A 14 -7.10 4.48 42.98
CA LYS A 14 -5.75 3.98 42.68
C LYS A 14 -5.77 2.68 41.85
N ARG A 15 -6.70 1.78 42.10
CA ARG A 15 -6.88 0.54 41.33
C ARG A 15 -7.37 0.83 39.93
N PHE A 16 -8.34 1.73 39.73
CA PHE A 16 -8.80 2.14 38.40
C PHE A 16 -7.69 2.84 37.62
N ALA A 17 -6.90 3.71 38.26
CA ALA A 17 -5.75 4.35 37.61
C ALA A 17 -4.66 3.33 37.22
N ALA A 18 -4.38 2.34 38.06
CA ALA A 18 -3.41 1.29 37.78
C ALA A 18 -3.88 0.37 36.63
N VAL A 19 -5.16 -0.01 36.59
CA VAL A 19 -5.74 -0.80 35.50
C VAL A 19 -5.74 0.00 34.21
N GLY A 20 -6.13 1.28 34.22
CA GLY A 20 -6.08 2.16 33.06
C GLY A 20 -4.65 2.35 32.50
N GLY A 21 -3.68 2.52 33.40
CA GLY A 21 -2.26 2.60 33.05
C GLY A 21 -1.73 1.30 32.41
N ALA A 22 -2.10 0.15 32.98
CA ALA A 22 -1.70 -1.15 32.44
C ALA A 22 -2.30 -1.42 31.07
N LEU A 23 -3.58 -1.07 30.84
CA LEU A 23 -4.23 -1.18 29.53
C LEU A 23 -3.58 -0.26 28.50
N ALA A 24 -3.29 0.99 28.86
CA ALA A 24 -2.59 1.92 27.97
C ALA A 24 -1.19 1.40 27.59
N ALA A 25 -0.44 0.89 28.56
CA ALA A 25 0.88 0.28 28.32
C ALA A 25 0.79 -0.95 27.41
N ALA A 26 -0.23 -1.81 27.60
CA ALA A 26 -0.46 -2.97 26.77
C ALA A 26 -0.81 -2.58 25.31
N VAL A 27 -1.63 -1.56 25.11
CA VAL A 27 -1.97 -1.02 23.78
C VAL A 27 -0.71 -0.46 23.09
N VAL A 28 0.10 0.31 23.82
CA VAL A 28 1.36 0.83 23.28
C VAL A 28 2.33 -0.29 22.95
N ALA A 29 2.49 -1.28 23.83
CA ALA A 29 3.36 -2.43 23.59
C ALA A 29 2.90 -3.24 22.37
N TYR A 30 1.58 -3.46 22.24
CA TYR A 30 0.99 -4.12 21.07
C TYR A 30 1.23 -3.33 19.78
N ALA A 31 1.02 -2.00 19.79
CA ALA A 31 1.27 -1.15 18.64
C ALA A 31 2.76 -1.16 18.21
N LEU A 32 3.67 -1.13 19.19
CA LEU A 32 5.11 -1.23 18.93
C LEU A 32 5.51 -2.61 18.41
N TRP A 33 4.92 -3.68 18.91
CA TRP A 33 5.12 -5.04 18.43
C TRP A 33 4.59 -5.18 17.00
N TRP A 34 3.37 -4.72 16.74
CA TRP A 34 2.77 -4.75 15.39
C TRP A 34 3.59 -3.97 14.38
N ARG A 35 4.09 -2.80 14.77
CA ARG A 35 4.99 -2.01 13.92
C ARG A 35 6.28 -2.76 13.53
N LYS A 36 6.75 -3.68 14.37
CA LYS A 36 7.94 -4.51 14.09
C LYS A 36 7.62 -5.80 13.33
N ASN A 37 6.35 -6.18 13.28
CA ASN A 37 5.86 -7.39 12.64
C ASN A 37 4.84 -7.01 11.54
N PRO A 38 5.31 -6.51 10.40
CA PRO A 38 4.45 -6.10 9.31
C PRO A 38 3.59 -7.28 8.83
N SER A 39 2.31 -7.03 8.68
CA SER A 39 1.32 -8.00 8.22
C SER A 39 0.21 -7.30 7.47
N ALA A 40 -0.37 -7.97 6.50
CA ALA A 40 -1.52 -7.46 5.76
C ALA A 40 -2.71 -7.17 6.69
N CYS A 41 -3.44 -6.09 6.42
CA CYS A 41 -4.66 -5.75 7.14
C CYS A 41 -5.68 -6.88 7.00
N PRO A 42 -6.15 -7.51 8.11
CA PRO A 42 -7.10 -8.61 8.04
C PRO A 42 -8.41 -8.22 7.35
N TYR A 43 -8.98 -9.09 6.51
CA TYR A 43 -10.26 -8.85 5.83
C TYR A 43 -11.40 -8.44 6.76
N ALA A 44 -11.40 -8.93 8.00
CA ALA A 44 -12.38 -8.54 9.03
C ALA A 44 -12.39 -7.02 9.31
N LEU A 45 -11.27 -6.34 9.07
CA LEU A 45 -11.10 -4.90 9.26
C LEU A 45 -11.27 -4.10 7.96
N ARG A 46 -11.76 -4.70 6.88
CA ARG A 46 -11.91 -4.09 5.54
C ARG A 46 -12.64 -2.74 5.52
N PHE A 47 -13.59 -2.54 6.44
CA PHE A 47 -14.34 -1.28 6.50
C PHE A 47 -13.44 -0.06 6.78
N PHE A 48 -12.29 -0.23 7.43
CA PHE A 48 -11.31 0.86 7.58
C PHE A 48 -10.66 1.22 6.24
N VAL A 49 -10.49 0.25 5.34
CA VAL A 49 -9.94 0.47 4.00
C VAL A 49 -10.93 1.23 3.11
N GLU A 50 -12.22 1.16 3.42
CA GLU A 50 -13.29 1.84 2.67
C GLU A 50 -13.52 3.29 3.12
N LEU A 51 -12.98 3.70 4.27
CA LEU A 51 -13.11 5.07 4.75
C LEU A 51 -12.49 6.07 3.77
N PRO A 52 -13.03 7.28 3.67
CA PRO A 52 -12.42 8.32 2.85
C PRO A 52 -10.97 8.60 3.25
N HIS A 53 -10.07 8.67 2.28
CA HIS A 53 -8.67 8.97 2.47
C HIS A 53 -8.36 10.44 2.14
N PRO A 54 -8.48 11.38 3.09
CA PRO A 54 -8.42 12.81 2.78
C PRO A 54 -7.04 13.27 2.27
N PHE A 55 -5.97 12.54 2.63
CA PHE A 55 -4.61 12.90 2.25
C PHE A 55 -4.12 12.20 0.97
N ILE A 56 -4.68 11.01 0.66
CA ILE A 56 -4.33 10.20 -0.53
C ILE A 56 -5.57 9.99 -1.39
N THR A 57 -6.11 11.07 -1.93
CA THR A 57 -7.38 11.06 -2.69
C THR A 57 -7.23 10.38 -4.05
N ARG A 58 -8.35 9.90 -4.61
CA ARG A 58 -8.43 9.34 -5.98
C ARG A 58 -7.94 10.35 -7.02
N ALA A 59 -8.28 11.62 -6.85
CA ALA A 59 -7.81 12.69 -7.75
C ALA A 59 -6.28 12.80 -7.77
N ARG A 60 -5.64 12.76 -6.59
CA ARG A 60 -4.17 12.75 -6.50
C ARG A 60 -3.55 11.49 -7.10
N LEU A 61 -4.19 10.31 -6.90
CA LEU A 61 -3.72 9.09 -7.55
C LEU A 61 -3.80 9.23 -9.08
N ARG A 62 -4.94 9.71 -9.61
CA ARG A 62 -5.08 9.94 -11.06
C ARG A 62 -4.01 10.88 -11.60
N GLU A 63 -3.75 11.98 -10.91
CA GLU A 63 -2.74 12.96 -11.30
C GLU A 63 -1.33 12.36 -11.35
N ILE A 64 -0.94 11.57 -10.33
CA ILE A 64 0.44 11.08 -10.19
C ILE A 64 0.68 9.79 -10.97
N LEU A 65 -0.29 8.88 -11.03
CA LEU A 65 -0.25 7.66 -11.82
C LEU A 65 -0.33 7.99 -13.32
N ALA A 66 -1.08 9.06 -13.67
CA ALA A 66 -1.31 9.49 -15.04
C ALA A 66 -1.67 8.31 -15.96
N PRO A 67 -2.75 7.53 -15.64
CA PRO A 67 -3.12 6.34 -16.42
C PRO A 67 -3.54 6.74 -17.82
N ARG A 68 -3.20 5.90 -18.80
CA ARG A 68 -3.53 6.11 -20.20
C ARG A 68 -4.45 5.00 -20.69
N SER A 69 -5.36 5.33 -21.58
CA SER A 69 -6.22 4.33 -22.21
C SER A 69 -5.37 3.25 -22.92
N GLY A 70 -5.75 1.99 -22.72
CA GLY A 70 -5.06 0.86 -23.32
C GLY A 70 -3.82 0.36 -22.55
N GLU A 71 -3.39 1.03 -21.47
CA GLU A 71 -2.28 0.54 -20.64
C GLU A 71 -2.67 -0.71 -19.85
N ARG A 72 -1.67 -1.53 -19.55
CA ARG A 72 -1.76 -2.60 -18.56
C ARG A 72 -1.12 -2.16 -17.26
N VAL A 73 -1.93 -2.07 -16.21
CA VAL A 73 -1.52 -1.57 -14.89
C VAL A 73 -1.67 -2.66 -13.84
N LEU A 74 -0.74 -2.72 -12.89
CA LEU A 74 -0.79 -3.61 -11.72
C LEU A 74 -1.11 -2.79 -10.47
N GLU A 75 -2.13 -3.22 -9.71
CA GLU A 75 -2.33 -2.82 -8.32
C GLU A 75 -1.94 -3.96 -7.39
N VAL A 76 -1.06 -3.68 -6.44
CA VAL A 76 -0.74 -4.62 -5.37
C VAL A 76 -1.45 -4.19 -4.09
N GLY A 77 -2.22 -5.10 -3.50
CA GLY A 77 -3.05 -4.83 -2.33
C GLY A 77 -4.26 -3.94 -2.62
N PRO A 78 -5.19 -4.35 -3.52
CA PRO A 78 -6.38 -3.56 -3.83
C PRO A 78 -7.33 -3.42 -2.64
N GLY A 79 -7.20 -4.26 -1.62
CA GLY A 79 -8.13 -4.34 -0.51
C GLY A 79 -9.54 -4.59 -1.00
N THR A 80 -10.46 -3.67 -0.73
CA THR A 80 -11.85 -3.74 -1.20
C THR A 80 -12.10 -3.11 -2.57
N GLY A 81 -11.04 -2.72 -3.29
CA GLY A 81 -11.13 -2.09 -4.60
C GLY A 81 -11.40 -0.57 -4.55
N TYR A 82 -11.09 0.10 -3.44
CA TYR A 82 -11.33 1.54 -3.26
C TYR A 82 -10.72 2.39 -4.38
N TYR A 83 -9.53 2.04 -4.85
CA TYR A 83 -8.86 2.71 -5.98
C TYR A 83 -9.02 1.93 -7.27
N ALA A 84 -8.98 0.59 -7.22
CA ALA A 84 -9.01 -0.31 -8.37
C ALA A 84 -10.11 0.03 -9.37
N LEU A 85 -11.35 0.20 -8.90
CA LEU A 85 -12.50 0.44 -9.77
C LEU A 85 -12.33 1.71 -10.61
N HIS A 86 -11.84 2.79 -9.99
CA HIS A 86 -11.62 4.05 -10.70
C HIS A 86 -10.41 3.98 -11.65
N VAL A 87 -9.33 3.27 -11.27
CA VAL A 87 -8.19 3.08 -12.17
C VAL A 87 -8.62 2.27 -13.39
N ALA A 88 -9.41 1.23 -13.20
CA ALA A 88 -9.97 0.44 -14.30
C ALA A 88 -10.83 1.28 -15.26
N GLU A 89 -11.68 2.17 -14.74
CA GLU A 89 -12.43 3.15 -15.53
C GLU A 89 -11.51 4.08 -16.34
N TRP A 90 -10.44 4.60 -15.73
CA TRP A 90 -9.51 5.52 -16.41
C TRP A 90 -8.69 4.85 -17.51
N LEU A 91 -8.44 3.55 -17.39
CA LEU A 91 -7.78 2.76 -18.43
C LEU A 91 -8.66 2.49 -19.64
N GLY A 92 -9.98 2.60 -19.47
CA GLY A 92 -10.95 2.33 -20.52
C GLY A 92 -11.04 0.86 -20.93
N PRO A 93 -11.91 0.52 -21.88
CA PRO A 93 -12.20 -0.87 -22.24
C PRO A 93 -11.04 -1.60 -22.93
N SER A 94 -10.11 -0.85 -23.54
CA SER A 94 -8.90 -1.40 -24.18
C SER A 94 -7.73 -1.59 -23.21
N GLY A 95 -7.80 -1.01 -22.01
CA GLY A 95 -6.80 -1.18 -20.96
C GLY A 95 -7.11 -2.36 -20.06
N ARG A 96 -6.16 -2.71 -19.19
CA ARG A 96 -6.32 -3.80 -18.23
C ARG A 96 -5.73 -3.43 -16.88
N LEU A 97 -6.49 -3.66 -15.82
CA LEU A 97 -6.02 -3.60 -14.45
C LEU A 97 -5.87 -5.02 -13.90
N ASP A 98 -4.64 -5.44 -13.65
CA ASP A 98 -4.36 -6.63 -12.87
C ASP A 98 -4.30 -6.21 -11.39
N VAL A 99 -5.06 -6.91 -10.51
CA VAL A 99 -5.04 -6.70 -9.06
C VAL A 99 -4.48 -7.94 -8.38
N LEU A 100 -3.52 -7.76 -7.47
CA LEU A 100 -2.89 -8.83 -6.74
C LEU A 100 -3.01 -8.59 -5.24
N ASP A 101 -3.50 -9.58 -4.51
CA ASP A 101 -3.58 -9.54 -3.04
C ASP A 101 -3.15 -10.89 -2.46
N LEU A 102 -2.65 -10.85 -1.23
CA LEU A 102 -2.32 -12.04 -0.46
C LEU A 102 -3.59 -12.77 0.00
N GLN A 103 -4.68 -12.03 0.24
CA GLN A 103 -5.95 -12.50 0.78
C GLN A 103 -6.98 -12.69 -0.33
N GLN A 104 -7.45 -13.94 -0.53
CA GLN A 104 -8.48 -14.25 -1.53
C GLN A 104 -9.78 -13.50 -1.27
N GLU A 105 -10.16 -13.32 0.00
CA GLU A 105 -11.39 -12.62 0.38
C GLU A 105 -11.40 -11.14 -0.06
N MET A 106 -10.24 -10.48 -0.07
CA MET A 106 -10.10 -9.11 -0.60
C MET A 106 -10.32 -9.10 -2.12
N LEU A 107 -9.73 -10.05 -2.83
CA LEU A 107 -9.90 -10.20 -4.28
C LEU A 107 -11.35 -10.49 -4.66
N ASP A 108 -12.01 -11.40 -3.94
CA ASP A 108 -13.42 -11.74 -4.16
C ASP A 108 -14.31 -10.51 -3.94
N HIS A 109 -13.99 -9.70 -2.92
CA HIS A 109 -14.70 -8.46 -2.66
C HIS A 109 -14.51 -7.45 -3.81
N THR A 110 -13.27 -7.21 -4.21
CA THR A 110 -12.93 -6.30 -5.31
C THR A 110 -13.58 -6.76 -6.62
N THR A 111 -13.50 -8.05 -6.94
CA THR A 111 -14.07 -8.62 -8.18
C THR A 111 -15.59 -8.51 -8.20
N ARG A 112 -16.28 -8.78 -7.09
CA ARG A 112 -17.74 -8.58 -7.00
C ARG A 112 -18.12 -7.13 -7.27
N ARG A 113 -17.37 -6.16 -6.77
CA ARG A 113 -17.60 -4.73 -7.04
C ARG A 113 -17.30 -4.36 -8.49
N ALA A 114 -16.28 -4.97 -9.08
CA ALA A 114 -15.90 -4.76 -10.48
C ALA A 114 -16.87 -5.40 -11.48
N ALA A 115 -17.68 -6.37 -11.07
CA ALA A 115 -18.70 -7.00 -11.91
C ALA A 115 -19.91 -6.09 -12.24
N GLY A 116 -19.93 -4.88 -11.67
CA GLY A 116 -20.94 -3.87 -11.99
C GLY A 116 -20.74 -3.27 -13.40
N PRO A 117 -21.75 -2.51 -13.91
CA PRO A 117 -21.66 -1.89 -15.22
C PRO A 117 -20.44 -0.96 -15.35
N GLY A 118 -19.67 -1.11 -16.43
CA GLY A 118 -18.58 -0.20 -16.79
C GLY A 118 -17.17 -0.63 -16.38
N VAL A 119 -17.00 -1.72 -15.64
CA VAL A 119 -15.69 -2.20 -15.18
C VAL A 119 -15.51 -3.68 -15.53
N GLY A 120 -15.16 -3.98 -16.79
CA GLY A 120 -14.95 -5.36 -17.26
C GLY A 120 -13.47 -5.74 -17.45
N ASN A 121 -12.56 -4.84 -17.11
CA ASN A 121 -11.13 -4.94 -17.44
C ASN A 121 -10.24 -5.20 -16.20
N VAL A 122 -10.82 -5.67 -15.09
CA VAL A 122 -10.11 -6.06 -13.87
C VAL A 122 -9.84 -7.56 -13.87
N VAL A 123 -8.59 -7.95 -13.62
CA VAL A 123 -8.18 -9.36 -13.51
C VAL A 123 -7.51 -9.56 -12.15
N ALA A 124 -8.09 -10.43 -11.32
CA ALA A 124 -7.60 -10.72 -9.99
C ALA A 124 -6.65 -11.93 -9.97
N SER A 125 -5.61 -11.86 -9.17
CA SER A 125 -4.65 -12.95 -8.93
C SER A 125 -4.24 -12.96 -7.47
N GLN A 126 -4.33 -14.11 -6.80
CA GLN A 126 -3.79 -14.26 -5.46
C GLN A 126 -2.27 -14.43 -5.54
N GLY A 127 -1.54 -13.72 -4.69
CA GLY A 127 -0.08 -13.80 -4.67
C GLY A 127 0.59 -12.86 -3.67
N ASP A 128 1.90 -13.05 -3.52
CA ASP A 128 2.76 -12.24 -2.65
C ASP A 128 3.50 -11.19 -3.48
N ALA A 129 3.51 -9.95 -3.01
CA ALA A 129 4.28 -8.85 -3.60
C ALA A 129 5.79 -9.15 -3.69
N GLN A 130 6.28 -10.04 -2.83
CA GLN A 130 7.68 -10.49 -2.80
C GLN A 130 8.01 -11.52 -3.88
N ALA A 131 6.99 -12.10 -4.55
CA ALA A 131 7.13 -13.11 -5.61
C ALA A 131 6.02 -12.94 -6.65
N LEU A 132 6.01 -11.82 -7.37
CA LEU A 132 4.95 -11.49 -8.33
C LEU A 132 4.83 -12.53 -9.44
N PRO A 133 3.65 -13.14 -9.66
CA PRO A 133 3.44 -14.22 -10.63
C PRO A 133 3.25 -13.69 -12.07
N TYR A 134 4.03 -12.70 -12.45
CA TYR A 134 3.95 -12.07 -13.77
C TYR A 134 5.29 -12.09 -14.48
N PRO A 135 5.30 -12.14 -15.82
CA PRO A 135 6.54 -12.07 -16.60
C PRO A 135 7.21 -10.69 -16.48
N ASP A 136 8.48 -10.64 -16.85
CA ASP A 136 9.26 -9.41 -16.91
C ASP A 136 8.65 -8.43 -17.91
N GLY A 137 8.61 -7.15 -17.55
CA GLY A 137 8.14 -6.09 -18.43
C GLY A 137 6.66 -6.19 -18.85
N ALA A 138 5.82 -6.82 -18.02
CA ALA A 138 4.40 -7.01 -18.34
C ALA A 138 3.57 -5.73 -18.24
N PHE A 139 3.97 -4.76 -17.42
CA PHE A 139 3.14 -3.63 -17.03
C PHE A 139 3.72 -2.27 -17.44
N ASP A 140 2.84 -1.37 -17.87
CA ASP A 140 3.18 0.04 -18.16
C ASP A 140 3.31 0.86 -16.88
N ALA A 141 2.51 0.51 -15.87
CA ALA A 141 2.56 1.09 -14.53
C ALA A 141 2.19 0.08 -13.46
N ALA A 142 2.65 0.34 -12.23
CA ALA A 142 2.21 -0.36 -11.04
C ALA A 142 1.97 0.64 -9.91
N TYR A 143 1.04 0.32 -9.01
CA TYR A 143 0.84 1.13 -7.82
C TYR A 143 0.47 0.29 -6.59
N LEU A 144 0.79 0.85 -5.42
CA LEU A 144 0.45 0.33 -4.11
C LEU A 144 -0.07 1.48 -3.26
N THR A 145 -1.13 1.26 -2.52
CA THR A 145 -1.70 2.29 -1.63
C THR A 145 -1.88 1.71 -0.24
N VAL A 146 -1.06 2.18 0.72
CA VAL A 146 -1.04 1.72 2.12
C VAL A 146 -0.74 0.21 2.23
N VAL A 147 0.20 -0.27 1.43
CA VAL A 147 0.54 -1.71 1.35
C VAL A 147 2.02 -1.96 1.56
N LEU A 148 2.90 -1.08 1.06
CA LEU A 148 4.35 -1.36 1.08
C LEU A 148 4.86 -1.54 2.51
N GLY A 149 4.32 -0.79 3.47
CA GLY A 149 4.66 -0.91 4.88
C GLY A 149 4.29 -2.25 5.52
N GLU A 150 3.27 -2.92 5.00
CA GLU A 150 2.79 -4.22 5.47
C GLU A 150 3.63 -5.39 4.93
N VAL A 151 4.45 -5.15 3.88
CA VAL A 151 5.28 -6.18 3.27
C VAL A 151 6.54 -6.44 4.12
N PRO A 152 6.79 -7.68 4.57
CA PRO A 152 7.95 -8.01 5.41
C PRO A 152 9.29 -7.65 4.75
N ASN A 153 9.48 -7.98 3.48
CA ASN A 153 10.68 -7.62 2.73
C ASN A 153 10.34 -6.62 1.61
N GLN A 154 10.28 -5.34 1.98
CA GLN A 154 9.95 -4.23 1.07
C GLN A 154 10.94 -4.11 -0.10
N GLU A 155 12.22 -4.42 0.14
CA GLU A 155 13.25 -4.37 -0.91
C GLU A 155 13.02 -5.45 -1.95
N GLN A 156 12.63 -6.65 -1.53
CA GLN A 156 12.28 -7.74 -2.44
C GLN A 156 11.03 -7.38 -3.26
N ALA A 157 10.00 -6.82 -2.63
CA ALA A 157 8.80 -6.37 -3.35
C ALA A 157 9.14 -5.28 -4.39
N LEU A 158 9.97 -4.31 -4.04
CA LEU A 158 10.42 -3.29 -4.99
C LEU A 158 11.23 -3.88 -6.14
N ARG A 159 12.08 -4.88 -5.90
CA ARG A 159 12.79 -5.61 -6.99
C ARG A 159 11.80 -6.34 -7.90
N GLN A 160 10.77 -6.99 -7.34
CA GLN A 160 9.74 -7.65 -8.13
C GLN A 160 8.92 -6.66 -8.96
N LEU A 161 8.53 -5.53 -8.38
CA LEU A 161 7.85 -4.45 -9.10
C LEU A 161 8.71 -3.91 -10.25
N ARG A 162 10.03 -3.72 -10.01
CA ARG A 162 10.95 -3.34 -11.09
C ARG A 162 11.00 -4.38 -12.21
N ARG A 163 11.04 -5.65 -11.86
CA ARG A 163 11.10 -6.75 -12.83
C ARG A 163 9.89 -6.74 -13.76
N VAL A 164 8.69 -6.67 -13.17
CA VAL A 164 7.42 -6.78 -13.93
C VAL A 164 7.04 -5.50 -14.68
N LEU A 165 7.59 -4.35 -14.33
CA LEU A 165 7.38 -3.10 -15.07
C LEU A 165 8.22 -3.10 -16.36
N LYS A 166 7.70 -2.53 -17.45
CA LYS A 166 8.45 -2.23 -18.66
C LYS A 166 9.61 -1.25 -18.39
N PRO A 167 10.71 -1.27 -19.16
CA PRO A 167 11.72 -0.20 -19.10
C PRO A 167 11.08 1.17 -19.27
N GLY A 168 11.30 2.08 -18.29
CA GLY A 168 10.63 3.37 -18.24
C GLY A 168 9.19 3.32 -17.71
N GLY A 169 8.71 2.16 -17.24
CA GLY A 169 7.42 2.01 -16.58
C GLY A 169 7.33 2.79 -15.26
N ARG A 170 6.12 3.14 -14.86
CA ARG A 170 5.83 3.97 -13.69
C ARG A 170 5.54 3.11 -12.46
N LEU A 171 6.10 3.49 -11.31
CA LEU A 171 5.70 2.97 -10.00
C LEU A 171 5.14 4.12 -9.18
N VAL A 172 3.96 3.94 -8.57
CA VAL A 172 3.38 4.89 -7.62
C VAL A 172 3.15 4.18 -6.29
N VAL A 173 3.61 4.81 -5.20
CA VAL A 173 3.38 4.32 -3.84
C VAL A 173 2.68 5.41 -3.05
N GLY A 174 1.54 5.04 -2.45
CA GLY A 174 0.74 5.89 -1.57
C GLY A 174 0.85 5.44 -0.12
N GLU A 175 1.06 6.38 0.79
CA GLU A 175 1.20 6.13 2.23
C GLU A 175 0.39 7.17 3.03
N VAL A 176 -0.20 6.77 4.15
CA VAL A 176 -1.05 7.65 4.96
C VAL A 176 -0.91 7.39 6.46
N PHE A 177 -0.91 8.47 7.26
CA PHE A 177 -1.11 8.43 8.70
C PHE A 177 -2.63 8.30 9.00
N PRO A 178 -3.08 7.51 9.99
CA PRO A 178 -2.28 6.90 11.07
C PRO A 178 -1.93 5.42 10.83
N ASP A 179 -1.63 4.99 9.62
CA ASP A 179 -1.12 3.64 9.42
C ASP A 179 0.19 3.45 10.19
N PHE A 180 0.22 2.44 11.06
CA PHE A 180 1.39 2.11 11.88
C PHE A 180 2.59 1.63 11.06
N HIS A 181 2.35 1.11 9.87
CA HIS A 181 3.37 0.64 8.94
C HIS A 181 3.78 1.69 7.90
N MET A 182 3.20 2.89 7.96
CA MET A 182 3.51 3.97 7.02
C MET A 182 5.02 4.11 6.79
N VAL A 183 5.44 4.01 5.54
CA VAL A 183 6.84 4.20 5.14
C VAL A 183 7.11 5.70 4.94
N PRO A 184 8.02 6.32 5.70
CA PRO A 184 8.39 7.73 5.49
C PRO A 184 8.95 7.97 4.08
N SER A 185 8.55 9.06 3.42
CA SER A 185 8.88 9.33 2.01
C SER A 185 10.38 9.29 1.68
N GLY A 186 11.24 9.74 2.61
CA GLY A 186 12.70 9.66 2.42
C GLY A 186 13.22 8.22 2.42
N LYS A 187 12.68 7.35 3.30
CA LYS A 187 13.03 5.91 3.32
C LYS A 187 12.51 5.19 2.07
N LEU A 188 11.27 5.50 1.66
CA LEU A 188 10.70 4.97 0.43
C LEU A 188 11.58 5.32 -0.76
N ARG A 189 11.96 6.60 -0.89
CA ARG A 189 12.81 7.06 -1.98
C ARG A 189 14.15 6.31 -2.02
N ALA A 190 14.86 6.23 -0.90
CA ALA A 190 16.15 5.55 -0.82
C ALA A 190 16.03 4.06 -1.23
N ARG A 191 14.99 3.35 -0.76
CA ARG A 191 14.76 1.94 -1.10
C ARG A 191 14.41 1.74 -2.58
N ALA A 192 13.54 2.60 -3.13
CA ALA A 192 13.15 2.53 -4.53
C ALA A 192 14.36 2.83 -5.45
N GLU A 193 15.18 3.82 -5.11
CA GLU A 193 16.40 4.16 -5.87
C GLU A 193 17.42 3.00 -5.82
N ALA A 194 17.58 2.35 -4.66
CA ALA A 194 18.40 1.15 -4.51
C ALA A 194 17.86 -0.05 -5.31
N ALA A 195 16.54 -0.16 -5.47
CA ALA A 195 15.89 -1.18 -6.31
C ALA A 195 15.94 -0.85 -7.82
N GLY A 196 16.56 0.25 -8.25
CA GLY A 196 16.74 0.60 -9.67
C GLY A 196 15.64 1.47 -10.25
N PHE A 197 14.94 2.22 -9.40
CA PHE A 197 14.03 3.26 -9.83
C PHE A 197 14.70 4.65 -9.79
N SER A 198 14.12 5.62 -10.49
CA SER A 198 14.42 7.04 -10.36
C SER A 198 13.22 7.75 -9.77
N PHE A 199 13.41 8.52 -8.72
CA PHE A 199 12.34 9.35 -8.15
C PHE A 199 11.94 10.44 -9.15
N GLU A 200 10.64 10.68 -9.31
CA GLU A 200 10.11 11.74 -10.17
C GLU A 200 9.49 12.87 -9.36
N ARG A 201 8.45 12.58 -8.58
CA ARG A 201 7.76 13.60 -7.79
C ARG A 201 6.97 13.00 -6.62
N ARG A 202 6.54 13.86 -5.71
CA ARG A 202 5.64 13.54 -4.61
C ARG A 202 4.47 14.52 -4.58
N LEU A 203 3.26 14.01 -4.34
CA LEU A 203 2.06 14.79 -4.06
C LEU A 203 1.59 14.51 -2.63
N GLY A 204 1.22 15.54 -1.90
CA GLY A 204 0.71 15.41 -0.53
C GLY A 204 1.64 15.96 0.54
N SER A 205 1.42 15.57 1.78
CA SER A 205 2.06 16.10 2.99
C SER A 205 2.80 15.01 3.78
N ARG A 206 3.19 15.33 5.00
CA ARG A 206 3.73 14.32 5.95
C ARG A 206 2.65 13.38 6.50
N LEU A 207 1.37 13.79 6.45
CA LEU A 207 0.23 13.00 6.90
C LEU A 207 -0.32 12.04 5.84
N GLY A 208 0.09 12.20 4.59
CA GLY A 208 -0.27 11.30 3.51
C GLY A 208 0.24 11.82 2.18
N TYR A 209 0.81 10.92 1.39
CA TYR A 209 1.45 11.27 0.15
C TYR A 209 1.33 10.12 -0.87
N PHE A 210 1.44 10.49 -2.13
CA PHE A 210 1.84 9.61 -3.21
C PHE A 210 3.24 10.00 -3.68
N ALA A 211 4.08 9.02 -4.00
CA ALA A 211 5.39 9.23 -4.62
C ALA A 211 5.45 8.43 -5.93
N SER A 212 5.90 9.07 -7.01
CA SER A 212 6.12 8.41 -8.29
C SER A 212 7.59 8.21 -8.58
N PHE A 213 7.83 7.08 -9.24
CA PHE A 213 9.14 6.62 -9.64
C PHE A 213 9.08 6.07 -11.07
N ARG A 214 10.23 6.10 -11.77
CA ARG A 214 10.40 5.52 -13.09
C ARG A 214 11.35 4.35 -13.04
N ARG A 215 10.99 3.19 -13.61
CA ARG A 215 11.96 2.10 -13.80
C ARG A 215 13.10 2.62 -14.68
N ARG A 216 14.34 2.58 -14.18
CA ARG A 216 15.51 2.91 -14.98
C ARG A 216 15.60 1.93 -16.15
N ARG A 217 15.96 2.44 -17.31
CA ARG A 217 16.33 1.60 -18.46
C ARG A 217 17.62 0.88 -18.08
N ASP A 218 17.71 -0.39 -18.36
CA ASP A 218 18.97 -1.10 -18.25
C ASP A 218 19.88 -0.48 -19.32
N ILE A 219 21.02 0.08 -18.91
CA ILE A 219 22.04 0.55 -19.86
C ILE A 219 22.51 -0.74 -20.53
N ALA A 220 22.29 -0.87 -21.84
CA ALA A 220 22.94 -1.90 -22.62
C ALA A 220 24.45 -1.77 -22.34
N ARG A 221 25.07 -2.80 -21.81
CA ARG A 221 26.53 -2.87 -21.80
C ARG A 221 26.89 -2.97 -23.28
N ASP A 222 27.37 -1.88 -23.83
CA ASP A 222 28.07 -1.92 -25.12
C ASP A 222 29.18 -2.94 -24.96
N GLU A 223 28.99 -4.12 -25.52
CA GLU A 223 30.10 -5.03 -25.70
C GLU A 223 31.12 -4.28 -26.56
N PRO A 224 32.40 -4.20 -26.15
CA PRO A 224 33.39 -3.61 -27.02
C PRO A 224 33.41 -4.47 -28.29
N GLU A 225 33.09 -3.85 -29.43
CA GLU A 225 33.29 -4.41 -30.73
C GLU A 225 34.79 -4.78 -30.82
N ASN A 226 35.09 -6.07 -30.68
CA ASN A 226 36.40 -6.58 -31.00
C ASN A 226 36.64 -6.51 -32.48
N SER A 227 37.37 -5.48 -32.87
CA SER A 227 38.01 -5.38 -34.19
C SER A 227 39.26 -6.22 -34.22
#